data_4caf656b713c4d5e1e2a279d23424df8
#
_entry.id   4caf656b713c4d5e1e2a279d23424df8
#
_cell.length_a   1.000
_cell.length_b   1.000
_cell.length_c   1.000
_cell.angle_alpha   90.00
_cell.angle_beta   90.00
_cell.angle_gamma   90.00
#
_symmetry.space_group_name_H-M   'P 1'
#
loop_
_entity.id
_entity.type
_entity.pdbx_description
1 polymer ?
#
loop_
_entity_poly.entity_id
_entity_poly.type
_entity_poly.pdbx_seq_one_letter_code
_entity_poly.pdbx_strand_id
1 'polypeptide(L)'
;MEYNRDRQFEKETEEKLMGYQEDNARTIDRWVDEGWTWGMPISHETYQKAKNGDWSVLLTPTKPVPRGWFGESLCGKQVLGLASGGGQQMPIFTAAGADCTVLDYSDRQLESKAAVAAREGYQIHIVKADMTRPLPFPDESFDLIFHPVSNCYVEEVVPIFRECFRVLRHGGALLGGYDIGTNYLVDEDEERIVNSLPFNPLKNPDQMRQLQEQDCGVQFSHTLEDQLGGQLRAGFVLTDLYEDFNEEGRLAELRIPSFVAVRAVRP
;
A
#
# COMPACT_ATOMS: atom_id res chain seq x y z
N MET A 1 37.43 -24.85 4.68
CA MET A 1 37.06 -23.73 5.60
C MET A 1 36.27 -22.63 4.91
N GLU A 2 36.47 -22.32 3.65
CA GLU A 2 35.65 -21.36 2.87
C GLU A 2 34.19 -21.80 2.69
N TYR A 3 33.95 -23.06 2.33
CA TYR A 3 32.60 -23.60 2.08
C TYR A 3 31.64 -23.51 3.31
N ASN A 4 32.18 -23.54 4.53
CA ASN A 4 31.38 -23.36 5.74
C ASN A 4 31.12 -21.87 6.08
N ARG A 5 31.99 -20.95 5.65
CA ARG A 5 31.80 -19.51 5.80
C ARG A 5 30.70 -19.01 4.87
N ASP A 6 30.67 -19.49 3.62
CA ASP A 6 29.70 -19.11 2.64
C ASP A 6 28.28 -19.58 3.06
N ARG A 7 28.16 -20.81 3.56
CA ARG A 7 26.89 -21.32 4.11
C ARG A 7 26.42 -20.62 5.38
N GLN A 8 27.35 -20.15 6.21
CA GLN A 8 27.00 -19.43 7.42
C GLN A 8 26.58 -17.99 7.07
N PHE A 9 27.25 -17.38 6.11
CA PHE A 9 26.89 -16.09 5.55
C PHE A 9 25.55 -16.14 4.81
N GLU A 10 25.30 -17.20 4.02
CA GLU A 10 23.99 -17.43 3.38
C GLU A 10 22.88 -17.62 4.43
N LYS A 11 23.11 -18.40 5.50
CA LYS A 11 22.12 -18.58 6.57
C LYS A 11 21.87 -17.30 7.38
N GLU A 12 22.90 -16.57 7.75
CA GLU A 12 22.77 -15.30 8.45
C GLU A 12 22.10 -14.22 7.56
N THR A 13 22.34 -14.29 6.27
CA THR A 13 21.66 -13.46 5.27
C THR A 13 20.20 -13.89 5.12
N GLU A 14 19.89 -15.18 5.02
CA GLU A 14 18.51 -15.69 4.96
C GLU A 14 17.73 -15.40 6.23
N GLU A 15 18.30 -15.56 7.44
CA GLU A 15 17.64 -15.20 8.71
C GLU A 15 17.42 -13.68 8.85
N LYS A 16 18.36 -12.87 8.37
CA LYS A 16 18.25 -11.42 8.31
C LYS A 16 17.24 -10.95 7.25
N LEU A 17 17.14 -11.68 6.14
CA LEU A 17 16.22 -11.41 5.02
C LEU A 17 14.78 -11.88 5.30
N MET A 18 14.56 -12.82 6.23
CA MET A 18 13.21 -13.23 6.67
C MET A 18 12.52 -12.19 7.55
N GLY A 19 13.21 -11.10 7.94
CA GLY A 19 12.70 -10.05 8.81
C GLY A 19 12.58 -8.67 8.13
N TYR A 20 12.64 -8.57 6.78
CA TYR A 20 12.57 -7.27 6.10
C TYR A 20 11.29 -6.49 6.39
N GLN A 21 10.19 -7.17 6.73
CA GLN A 21 8.94 -6.52 7.11
C GLN A 21 9.10 -5.68 8.38
N GLU A 22 9.85 -6.19 9.37
CA GLU A 22 10.17 -5.44 10.59
C GLU A 22 11.10 -4.26 10.31
N ASP A 23 12.08 -4.44 9.40
CA ASP A 23 12.95 -3.36 8.96
C ASP A 23 12.15 -2.27 8.25
N ASN A 24 11.23 -2.65 7.37
CA ASN A 24 10.31 -1.72 6.72
C ASN A 24 9.40 -1.01 7.71
N ALA A 25 8.84 -1.71 8.70
CA ALA A 25 8.02 -1.08 9.73
C ALA A 25 8.81 0.00 10.50
N ARG A 26 10.06 -0.30 10.90
CA ARG A 26 10.94 0.69 11.57
C ARG A 26 11.28 1.89 10.67
N THR A 27 11.52 1.65 9.39
CA THR A 27 11.78 2.72 8.42
C THR A 27 10.56 3.62 8.27
N ILE A 28 9.38 3.05 8.10
CA ILE A 28 8.11 3.79 8.01
C ILE A 28 7.83 4.55 9.30
N ASP A 29 8.03 3.92 10.47
CA ASP A 29 7.87 4.59 11.77
C ASP A 29 8.76 5.84 11.87
N ARG A 30 10.03 5.72 11.48
CA ARG A 30 10.96 6.85 11.43
C ARG A 30 10.47 7.95 10.48
N TRP A 31 10.05 7.61 9.27
CA TRP A 31 9.53 8.60 8.32
C TRP A 31 8.29 9.33 8.85
N VAL A 32 7.41 8.64 9.54
CA VAL A 32 6.25 9.28 10.19
C VAL A 32 6.70 10.26 11.27
N ASP A 33 7.68 9.88 12.10
CA ASP A 33 8.26 10.76 13.13
C ASP A 33 8.97 11.99 12.50
N GLU A 34 9.54 11.85 11.31
CA GLU A 34 10.18 12.91 10.52
C GLU A 34 9.19 13.78 9.71
N GLY A 35 7.90 13.46 9.73
CA GLY A 35 6.85 14.24 9.07
C GLY A 35 6.60 13.85 7.60
N TRP A 36 6.86 12.59 7.24
CA TRP A 36 6.57 12.08 5.90
C TRP A 36 5.10 12.29 5.50
N THR A 37 4.90 12.87 4.32
CA THR A 37 3.57 13.29 3.83
C THR A 37 2.52 12.19 3.90
N TRP A 38 2.89 10.95 3.52
CA TRP A 38 1.97 9.82 3.52
C TRP A 38 1.67 9.24 4.92
N GLY A 39 2.43 9.69 5.94
CA GLY A 39 2.17 9.40 7.35
C GLY A 39 1.38 10.48 8.07
N MET A 40 1.16 11.64 7.45
CA MET A 40 0.51 12.79 8.10
C MET A 40 -1.01 12.64 8.16
N PRO A 41 -1.61 12.73 9.37
CA PRO A 41 -3.07 12.63 9.52
C PRO A 41 -3.79 13.86 8.95
N ILE A 42 -5.03 13.67 8.51
CA ILE A 42 -5.88 14.77 8.02
C ILE A 42 -6.18 15.78 9.12
N SER A 43 -6.45 17.04 8.72
CA SER A 43 -6.89 18.09 9.62
C SER A 43 -8.35 17.88 10.09
N HIS A 44 -8.74 18.58 11.18
CA HIS A 44 -10.14 18.66 11.61
C HIS A 44 -11.04 19.23 10.50
N GLU A 45 -10.58 20.26 9.79
CA GLU A 45 -11.34 20.88 8.70
C GLU A 45 -11.62 19.86 7.57
N THR A 46 -10.60 19.06 7.17
CA THR A 46 -10.78 18.02 6.16
C THR A 46 -11.80 16.98 6.60
N TYR A 47 -11.77 16.56 7.88
CA TYR A 47 -12.75 15.64 8.45
C TYR A 47 -14.18 16.22 8.40
N GLN A 48 -14.36 17.51 8.76
CA GLN A 48 -15.68 18.17 8.71
C GLN A 48 -16.19 18.34 7.28
N LYS A 49 -15.33 18.66 6.31
CA LYS A 49 -15.70 18.66 4.88
C LYS A 49 -16.19 17.29 4.45
N ALA A 50 -15.50 16.23 4.84
CA ALA A 50 -15.89 14.86 4.52
C ALA A 50 -17.27 14.48 5.09
N LYS A 51 -17.59 14.89 6.31
CA LYS A 51 -18.93 14.73 6.91
C LYS A 51 -20.05 15.41 6.10
N ASN A 52 -19.74 16.50 5.42
CA ASN A 52 -20.64 17.22 4.55
C ASN A 52 -20.66 16.71 3.11
N GLY A 53 -20.01 15.58 2.83
CA GLY A 53 -19.96 14.95 1.51
C GLY A 53 -18.88 15.50 0.57
N ASP A 54 -18.14 16.52 0.99
CA ASP A 54 -17.02 17.10 0.24
C ASP A 54 -15.71 16.40 0.64
N TRP A 55 -15.34 15.37 -0.13
CA TRP A 55 -14.12 14.62 0.10
C TRP A 55 -13.55 13.98 -1.17
N SER A 56 -12.25 13.78 -1.16
CA SER A 56 -11.51 12.96 -2.10
C SER A 56 -10.41 12.18 -1.37
N VAL A 57 -9.95 11.10 -1.97
CA VAL A 57 -8.85 10.27 -1.47
C VAL A 57 -7.95 9.86 -2.62
N LEU A 58 -6.71 9.54 -2.30
CA LEU A 58 -5.69 9.10 -3.24
C LEU A 58 -5.37 7.62 -3.03
N LEU A 59 -5.26 6.87 -4.12
CA LEU A 59 -4.63 5.55 -4.19
C LEU A 59 -3.19 5.65 -4.68
N THR A 60 -2.93 6.64 -5.51
CA THR A 60 -1.68 6.97 -6.19
C THR A 60 -1.39 8.45 -5.99
N PRO A 61 -0.16 8.97 -6.22
CA PRO A 61 0.27 10.27 -5.69
C PRO A 61 -0.56 11.47 -6.12
N THR A 62 -1.00 11.55 -7.39
CA THR A 62 -1.51 12.84 -7.92
C THR A 62 -3.00 12.86 -8.26
N LYS A 63 -3.61 11.70 -8.54
CA LYS A 63 -4.99 11.63 -9.04
C LYS A 63 -5.97 11.16 -7.98
N PRO A 64 -7.03 11.94 -7.68
CA PRO A 64 -8.12 11.48 -6.85
C PRO A 64 -8.84 10.26 -7.43
N VAL A 65 -9.22 9.34 -6.56
CA VAL A 65 -10.03 8.18 -6.94
C VAL A 65 -11.40 8.64 -7.43
N PRO A 66 -11.89 8.16 -8.60
CA PRO A 66 -13.22 8.50 -9.09
C PRO A 66 -14.30 8.13 -8.06
N ARG A 67 -15.18 9.08 -7.74
CA ARG A 67 -16.24 8.88 -6.74
C ARG A 67 -17.13 7.66 -7.03
N GLY A 68 -17.39 7.38 -8.31
CA GLY A 68 -18.18 6.21 -8.73
C GLY A 68 -17.57 4.86 -8.34
N TRP A 69 -16.28 4.81 -8.01
CA TRP A 69 -15.63 3.57 -7.57
C TRP A 69 -16.13 3.10 -6.19
N PHE A 70 -16.62 4.01 -5.37
CA PHE A 70 -17.13 3.74 -4.02
C PHE A 70 -18.61 3.30 -4.02
N GLY A 71 -19.27 3.28 -5.19
CA GLY A 71 -20.71 3.06 -5.31
C GLY A 71 -21.52 4.29 -4.91
N GLU A 72 -22.80 4.10 -4.63
CA GLU A 72 -23.71 5.21 -4.33
C GLU A 72 -23.47 5.86 -2.95
N SER A 73 -23.08 5.04 -1.95
CA SER A 73 -22.84 5.51 -0.58
C SER A 73 -21.84 4.60 0.13
N LEU A 74 -21.07 5.21 1.05
CA LEU A 74 -20.25 4.48 2.03
C LEU A 74 -21.00 4.22 3.34
N CYS A 75 -22.16 4.82 3.55
CA CYS A 75 -22.91 4.70 4.80
C CYS A 75 -23.23 3.23 5.12
N GLY A 76 -22.78 2.76 6.29
CA GLY A 76 -22.97 1.41 6.79
C GLY A 76 -22.10 0.33 6.11
N LYS A 77 -21.24 0.69 5.16
CA LYS A 77 -20.30 -0.28 4.56
C LYS A 77 -19.18 -0.64 5.51
N GLN A 78 -18.81 -1.91 5.51
CA GLN A 78 -17.60 -2.42 6.17
C GLN A 78 -16.40 -2.18 5.26
N VAL A 79 -15.49 -1.30 5.67
CA VAL A 79 -14.33 -0.89 4.85
C VAL A 79 -13.04 -1.31 5.53
N LEU A 80 -12.21 -2.06 4.81
CA LEU A 80 -10.84 -2.37 5.25
C LEU A 80 -9.85 -1.41 4.57
N GLY A 81 -9.10 -0.69 5.37
CA GLY A 81 -7.87 -0.04 4.94
C GLY A 81 -6.70 -1.01 5.11
N LEU A 82 -6.19 -1.54 4.01
CA LEU A 82 -5.08 -2.49 4.00
C LEU A 82 -3.77 -1.74 3.72
N ALA A 83 -2.86 -1.70 4.70
CA ALA A 83 -1.65 -0.89 4.65
C ALA A 83 -1.95 0.54 4.17
N SER A 84 -2.95 1.17 4.79
CA SER A 84 -3.56 2.40 4.27
C SER A 84 -3.06 3.69 4.94
N GLY A 85 -1.87 3.65 5.52
CA GLY A 85 -1.17 4.84 6.01
C GLY A 85 -1.76 5.53 7.24
N GLY A 86 -1.19 6.66 7.61
CA GLY A 86 -1.28 7.34 8.88
C GLY A 86 -2.47 8.29 9.08
N GLY A 87 -3.71 7.83 9.02
CA GLY A 87 -4.85 8.70 9.37
C GLY A 87 -5.31 9.63 8.25
N GLN A 88 -5.21 9.17 7.00
CA GLN A 88 -5.65 9.92 5.83
C GLN A 88 -7.00 9.45 5.31
N GLN A 89 -7.08 8.27 4.69
CA GLN A 89 -8.28 7.82 3.97
C GLN A 89 -9.38 7.30 4.91
N MET A 90 -9.01 6.48 5.91
CA MET A 90 -10.00 5.87 6.80
C MET A 90 -10.81 6.88 7.61
N PRO A 91 -10.24 7.97 8.15
CA PRO A 91 -11.04 9.03 8.76
C PRO A 91 -12.07 9.64 7.81
N ILE A 92 -11.71 9.84 6.53
CA ILE A 92 -12.62 10.36 5.51
C ILE A 92 -13.78 9.40 5.27
N PHE A 93 -13.50 8.08 5.16
CA PHE A 93 -14.54 7.07 4.97
C PHE A 93 -15.44 6.95 6.20
N THR A 94 -14.88 7.04 7.40
CA THR A 94 -15.67 7.09 8.64
C THR A 94 -16.57 8.34 8.67
N ALA A 95 -16.05 9.50 8.28
CA ALA A 95 -16.84 10.73 8.15
C ALA A 95 -17.99 10.59 7.13
N ALA A 96 -17.77 9.80 6.07
CA ALA A 96 -18.79 9.47 5.07
C ALA A 96 -19.77 8.35 5.52
N GLY A 97 -19.66 7.88 6.76
CA GLY A 97 -20.57 6.92 7.39
C GLY A 97 -20.20 5.46 7.26
N ALA A 98 -18.97 5.14 6.82
CA ALA A 98 -18.47 3.76 6.80
C ALA A 98 -18.07 3.28 8.20
N ASP A 99 -18.14 1.97 8.40
CA ASP A 99 -17.56 1.26 9.53
C ASP A 99 -16.16 0.76 9.11
N CYS A 100 -15.12 1.40 9.64
CA CYS A 100 -13.77 1.24 9.15
C CYS A 100 -12.91 0.35 10.06
N THR A 101 -12.23 -0.59 9.44
CA THR A 101 -11.12 -1.35 10.01
C THR A 101 -9.83 -0.95 9.29
N VAL A 102 -8.73 -0.80 10.02
CA VAL A 102 -7.39 -0.62 9.44
C VAL A 102 -6.48 -1.75 9.85
N LEU A 103 -5.73 -2.28 8.90
CA LEU A 103 -4.63 -3.21 9.14
C LEU A 103 -3.35 -2.59 8.61
N ASP A 104 -2.35 -2.48 9.49
CA ASP A 104 -1.02 -2.00 9.13
C ASP A 104 0.02 -2.70 10.02
N TYR A 105 1.28 -2.66 9.61
CA TYR A 105 2.38 -3.25 10.37
C TYR A 105 3.22 -2.20 11.10
N SER A 106 3.14 -0.92 10.70
CA SER A 106 3.81 0.21 11.34
C SER A 106 3.03 0.70 12.57
N ASP A 107 3.69 0.80 13.70
CA ASP A 107 3.09 1.29 14.94
C ASP A 107 2.70 2.78 14.81
N ARG A 108 3.57 3.61 14.22
CA ARG A 108 3.32 5.04 14.04
C ARG A 108 2.15 5.33 13.12
N GLN A 109 1.99 4.54 12.05
CA GLN A 109 0.81 4.64 11.18
C GLN A 109 -0.49 4.34 11.93
N LEU A 110 -0.48 3.31 12.78
CA LEU A 110 -1.65 2.95 13.60
C LEU A 110 -1.93 3.98 14.71
N GLU A 111 -0.89 4.51 15.37
CA GLU A 111 -1.01 5.58 16.36
C GLU A 111 -1.60 6.85 15.74
N SER A 112 -1.17 7.25 14.55
CA SER A 112 -1.74 8.39 13.82
C SER A 112 -3.24 8.23 13.59
N LYS A 113 -3.72 7.04 13.24
CA LYS A 113 -5.14 6.74 13.08
C LYS A 113 -5.91 6.83 14.39
N ALA A 114 -5.36 6.27 15.46
CA ALA A 114 -5.96 6.34 16.78
C ALA A 114 -6.07 7.79 17.27
N ALA A 115 -5.06 8.62 17.01
CA ALA A 115 -5.06 10.03 17.35
C ALA A 115 -6.16 10.81 16.62
N VAL A 116 -6.37 10.55 15.32
CA VAL A 116 -7.47 11.17 14.58
C VAL A 116 -8.82 10.70 15.10
N ALA A 117 -8.98 9.42 15.38
CA ALA A 117 -10.23 8.87 15.91
C ALA A 117 -10.58 9.48 17.27
N ALA A 118 -9.60 9.63 18.17
CA ALA A 118 -9.77 10.30 19.45
C ALA A 118 -10.12 11.78 19.31
N ARG A 119 -9.44 12.50 18.40
CA ARG A 119 -9.69 13.92 18.14
C ARG A 119 -11.09 14.18 17.60
N GLU A 120 -11.55 13.35 16.66
CA GLU A 120 -12.82 13.53 15.97
C GLU A 120 -14.00 12.80 16.64
N GLY A 121 -13.73 11.96 17.65
CA GLY A 121 -14.76 11.27 18.46
C GLY A 121 -15.46 10.14 17.73
N TYR A 122 -14.79 9.42 16.83
CA TYR A 122 -15.35 8.23 16.16
C TYR A 122 -14.64 6.93 16.59
N GLN A 123 -15.27 5.81 16.30
CA GLN A 123 -14.70 4.49 16.51
C GLN A 123 -14.04 3.98 15.22
N ILE A 124 -12.90 3.32 15.36
CA ILE A 124 -12.23 2.59 14.27
C ILE A 124 -11.60 1.32 14.84
N HIS A 125 -11.70 0.23 14.09
CA HIS A 125 -11.04 -1.01 14.47
C HIS A 125 -9.60 -1.03 13.93
N ILE A 126 -8.62 -1.12 14.84
CA ILE A 126 -7.19 -1.06 14.51
C ILE A 126 -6.58 -2.44 14.74
N VAL A 127 -5.94 -2.98 13.71
CA VAL A 127 -5.29 -4.29 13.71
C VAL A 127 -3.83 -4.15 13.28
N LYS A 128 -2.90 -4.50 14.18
CA LYS A 128 -1.48 -4.64 13.81
C LYS A 128 -1.26 -6.04 13.26
N ALA A 129 -0.99 -6.15 11.96
CA ALA A 129 -0.70 -7.43 11.33
C ALA A 129 0.11 -7.23 10.02
N ASP A 130 0.86 -8.27 9.65
CA ASP A 130 1.58 -8.36 8.40
C ASP A 130 0.63 -8.85 7.29
N MET A 131 0.43 -8.01 6.25
CA MET A 131 -0.46 -8.34 5.12
C MET A 131 0.05 -9.49 4.24
N THR A 132 1.31 -9.90 4.38
CA THR A 132 1.86 -11.07 3.68
C THR A 132 1.42 -12.40 4.31
N ARG A 133 0.80 -12.34 5.49
CA ARG A 133 0.23 -13.49 6.21
C ARG A 133 -1.28 -13.56 5.99
N PRO A 134 -1.93 -14.70 6.30
CA PRO A 134 -3.39 -14.76 6.26
C PRO A 134 -4.00 -13.62 7.07
N LEU A 135 -4.91 -12.86 6.45
CA LEU A 135 -5.55 -11.72 7.12
C LEU A 135 -6.42 -12.23 8.28
N PRO A 136 -6.34 -11.61 9.48
CA PRO A 136 -7.03 -12.06 10.68
C PRO A 136 -8.53 -11.70 10.67
N PHE A 137 -9.18 -11.89 9.53
CA PHE A 137 -10.60 -11.60 9.33
C PHE A 137 -11.31 -12.83 8.76
N PRO A 138 -12.59 -13.06 9.13
CA PRO A 138 -13.41 -14.08 8.49
C PRO A 138 -13.60 -13.82 6.99
N ASP A 139 -14.01 -14.85 6.25
CA ASP A 139 -14.45 -14.70 4.88
C ASP A 139 -15.61 -13.72 4.80
N GLU A 140 -15.71 -12.97 3.70
CA GLU A 140 -16.83 -12.09 3.40
C GLU A 140 -17.17 -11.05 4.49
N SER A 141 -16.12 -10.48 5.10
CA SER A 141 -16.24 -9.49 6.17
C SER A 141 -16.44 -8.07 5.66
N PHE A 142 -15.93 -7.74 4.47
CA PHE A 142 -15.84 -6.36 3.98
C PHE A 142 -16.60 -6.15 2.66
N ASP A 143 -17.15 -4.93 2.52
CA ASP A 143 -17.78 -4.46 1.28
C ASP A 143 -16.78 -3.75 0.37
N LEU A 144 -15.71 -3.20 0.97
CA LEU A 144 -14.66 -2.44 0.28
C LEU A 144 -13.31 -2.68 0.95
N ILE A 145 -12.28 -2.91 0.15
CA ILE A 145 -10.89 -2.81 0.56
C ILE A 145 -10.26 -1.62 -0.14
N PHE A 146 -9.63 -0.74 0.64
CA PHE A 146 -8.83 0.38 0.14
C PHE A 146 -7.36 0.11 0.42
N HIS A 147 -6.58 -0.07 -0.64
CA HIS A 147 -5.19 -0.49 -0.59
C HIS A 147 -4.32 0.47 -1.42
N PRO A 148 -3.86 1.59 -0.83
CA PRO A 148 -3.00 2.55 -1.51
C PRO A 148 -1.63 1.93 -1.79
N VAL A 149 -0.76 2.65 -2.50
CA VAL A 149 0.58 2.16 -2.86
C VAL A 149 1.33 1.68 -1.61
N SER A 150 1.47 0.36 -1.50
CA SER A 150 2.18 -0.32 -0.41
C SER A 150 2.72 -1.70 -0.83
N ASN A 151 2.32 -2.22 -2.00
CA ASN A 151 2.84 -3.48 -2.51
C ASN A 151 4.36 -3.45 -2.76
N CYS A 152 4.94 -2.27 -2.93
CA CYS A 152 6.38 -2.10 -3.04
C CYS A 152 7.15 -2.53 -1.79
N TYR A 153 6.51 -2.69 -0.65
CA TYR A 153 7.14 -3.14 0.60
C TYR A 153 7.04 -4.66 0.83
N VAL A 154 6.55 -5.43 -0.15
CA VAL A 154 6.42 -6.88 -0.05
C VAL A 154 7.00 -7.59 -1.27
N GLU A 155 7.60 -8.76 -1.07
CA GLU A 155 8.22 -9.53 -2.17
C GLU A 155 7.17 -10.20 -3.06
N GLU A 156 6.09 -10.72 -2.50
CA GLU A 156 5.06 -11.46 -3.23
C GLU A 156 3.66 -10.86 -3.02
N VAL A 157 3.03 -10.37 -4.08
CA VAL A 157 1.72 -9.69 -4.02
C VAL A 157 0.53 -10.63 -4.30
N VAL A 158 0.73 -11.72 -5.04
CA VAL A 158 -0.36 -12.63 -5.43
C VAL A 158 -1.09 -13.25 -4.23
N PRO A 159 -0.42 -13.66 -3.14
CA PRO A 159 -1.10 -14.14 -1.94
C PRO A 159 -2.01 -13.08 -1.30
N ILE A 160 -1.60 -11.80 -1.33
CA ILE A 160 -2.37 -10.67 -0.79
C ILE A 160 -3.70 -10.54 -1.54
N PHE A 161 -3.68 -10.63 -2.87
CA PHE A 161 -4.92 -10.57 -3.66
C PHE A 161 -5.89 -11.73 -3.37
N ARG A 162 -5.37 -12.93 -3.08
CA ARG A 162 -6.21 -14.07 -2.67
C ARG A 162 -6.89 -13.81 -1.33
N GLU A 163 -6.17 -13.25 -0.37
CA GLU A 163 -6.72 -12.88 0.93
C GLU A 163 -7.73 -11.72 0.80
N CYS A 164 -7.42 -10.69 -0.01
CA CYS A 164 -8.39 -9.64 -0.33
C CYS A 164 -9.67 -10.22 -0.94
N PHE A 165 -9.55 -11.18 -1.87
CA PHE A 165 -10.70 -11.85 -2.45
C PHE A 165 -11.50 -12.64 -1.42
N ARG A 166 -10.81 -13.35 -0.52
CA ARG A 166 -11.46 -14.15 0.53
C ARG A 166 -12.27 -13.29 1.49
N VAL A 167 -11.71 -12.18 1.97
CA VAL A 167 -12.36 -11.34 2.99
C VAL A 167 -13.39 -10.35 2.43
N LEU A 168 -13.40 -10.10 1.11
CA LEU A 168 -14.45 -9.32 0.46
C LEU A 168 -15.74 -10.13 0.31
N ARG A 169 -16.88 -9.47 0.47
CA ARG A 169 -18.20 -10.01 0.11
C ARG A 169 -18.38 -10.09 -1.40
N HIS A 170 -19.30 -10.92 -1.87
CA HIS A 170 -19.76 -10.87 -3.25
C HIS A 170 -20.30 -9.48 -3.58
N GLY A 171 -19.91 -8.95 -4.74
CA GLY A 171 -20.18 -7.56 -5.13
C GLY A 171 -19.27 -6.52 -4.48
N GLY A 172 -18.44 -6.92 -3.52
CA GLY A 172 -17.44 -6.06 -2.89
C GLY A 172 -16.30 -5.69 -3.82
N ALA A 173 -15.61 -4.59 -3.54
CA ALA A 173 -14.54 -4.06 -4.39
C ALA A 173 -13.20 -3.93 -3.66
N LEU A 174 -12.13 -4.26 -4.35
CA LEU A 174 -10.77 -3.88 -4.03
C LEU A 174 -10.41 -2.64 -4.87
N LEU A 175 -10.08 -1.55 -4.20
CA LEU A 175 -9.51 -0.35 -4.81
C LEU A 175 -8.03 -0.33 -4.46
N GLY A 176 -7.17 -0.60 -5.42
CA GLY A 176 -5.73 -0.71 -5.23
C GLY A 176 -4.93 0.30 -6.03
N GLY A 177 -3.90 0.87 -5.41
CA GLY A 177 -2.87 1.69 -6.07
C GLY A 177 -1.55 0.94 -6.08
N TYR A 178 -0.86 0.92 -7.23
CA TYR A 178 0.34 0.12 -7.40
C TYR A 178 1.42 0.90 -8.14
N ASP A 179 2.65 0.82 -7.64
CA ASP A 179 3.84 1.17 -8.43
C ASP A 179 4.03 0.12 -9.52
N ILE A 180 4.31 0.55 -10.75
CA ILE A 180 4.48 -0.33 -11.91
C ILE A 180 5.94 -0.61 -12.27
N GLY A 181 6.85 -0.22 -11.38
CA GLY A 181 8.28 -0.52 -11.50
C GLY A 181 9.12 0.57 -12.16
N THR A 182 8.50 1.59 -12.76
CA THR A 182 9.23 2.64 -13.48
C THR A 182 10.23 3.37 -12.57
N ASN A 183 9.86 3.63 -11.31
CA ASN A 183 10.70 4.31 -10.32
C ASN A 183 11.97 3.50 -9.98
N TYR A 184 11.91 2.19 -10.07
CA TYR A 184 13.04 1.30 -9.77
C TYR A 184 13.96 1.07 -10.96
N LEU A 185 13.53 1.47 -12.16
CA LEU A 185 14.28 1.25 -13.40
C LEU A 185 15.44 2.22 -13.57
N VAL A 186 15.28 3.45 -13.09
CA VAL A 186 16.14 4.60 -13.35
C VAL A 186 17.06 4.93 -12.17
N ASP A 187 18.09 5.74 -12.44
CA ASP A 187 18.94 6.35 -11.43
C ASP A 187 18.21 7.48 -10.66
N GLU A 188 18.87 8.04 -9.65
CA GLU A 188 18.30 9.08 -8.79
C GLU A 188 17.91 10.37 -9.55
N ASP A 189 18.66 10.70 -10.61
CA ASP A 189 18.37 11.84 -11.47
C ASP A 189 17.29 11.53 -12.54
N GLU A 190 16.80 10.29 -12.59
CA GLU A 190 15.83 9.78 -13.57
C GLU A 190 16.26 9.94 -15.05
N GLU A 191 17.57 9.97 -15.29
CA GLU A 191 18.14 10.17 -16.63
C GLU A 191 18.57 8.89 -17.33
N ARG A 192 18.88 7.84 -16.56
CA ARG A 192 19.45 6.60 -17.08
C ARG A 192 18.75 5.37 -16.54
N ILE A 193 18.61 4.37 -17.40
CA ILE A 193 18.20 3.03 -16.98
C ILE A 193 19.40 2.34 -16.36
N VAL A 194 19.29 1.99 -15.08
CA VAL A 194 20.36 1.37 -14.27
C VAL A 194 20.01 0.02 -13.70
N ASN A 195 18.73 -0.31 -13.61
CA ASN A 195 18.26 -1.59 -13.08
C ASN A 195 17.47 -2.40 -14.11
N SER A 196 17.42 -3.70 -13.91
CA SER A 196 16.47 -4.60 -14.54
C SER A 196 15.23 -4.78 -13.67
N LEU A 197 14.08 -5.06 -14.31
CA LEU A 197 12.85 -5.39 -13.61
C LEU A 197 12.50 -6.88 -13.76
N PRO A 198 11.82 -7.48 -12.78
CA PRO A 198 11.41 -6.87 -11.51
C PRO A 198 12.59 -6.57 -10.59
N PHE A 199 12.52 -5.42 -9.89
CA PHE A 199 13.48 -5.05 -8.87
C PHE A 199 13.24 -5.92 -7.63
N ASN A 200 14.24 -6.72 -7.24
CA ASN A 200 14.15 -7.60 -6.08
C ASN A 200 15.50 -7.63 -5.33
N PRO A 201 15.65 -6.82 -4.28
CA PRO A 201 16.90 -6.71 -3.54
C PRO A 201 17.27 -7.99 -2.78
N LEU A 202 16.32 -8.89 -2.52
CA LEU A 202 16.61 -10.18 -1.89
C LEU A 202 17.33 -11.15 -2.86
N LYS A 203 17.20 -10.90 -4.16
CA LYS A 203 17.80 -11.71 -5.23
C LYS A 203 18.95 -10.99 -5.93
N ASN A 204 19.16 -9.71 -5.66
CA ASN A 204 20.18 -8.88 -6.29
C ASN A 204 20.92 -8.02 -5.25
N PRO A 205 22.18 -8.36 -4.90
CA PRO A 205 22.96 -7.62 -3.90
C PRO A 205 23.24 -6.16 -4.25
N ASP A 206 23.30 -5.82 -5.54
CA ASP A 206 23.54 -4.42 -5.96
C ASP A 206 22.29 -3.57 -5.73
N GLN A 207 21.11 -4.13 -5.99
CA GLN A 207 19.84 -3.48 -5.66
C GLN A 207 19.66 -3.32 -4.14
N MET A 208 20.07 -4.31 -3.35
CA MET A 208 20.06 -4.20 -1.90
C MET A 208 20.98 -3.07 -1.42
N ARG A 209 22.19 -2.97 -1.98
CA ARG A 209 23.13 -1.89 -1.63
C ARG A 209 22.57 -0.53 -1.98
N GLN A 210 21.94 -0.38 -3.14
CA GLN A 210 21.28 0.86 -3.54
C GLN A 210 20.23 1.32 -2.50
N LEU A 211 19.33 0.42 -2.05
CA LEU A 211 18.34 0.75 -1.02
C LEU A 211 18.95 1.11 0.33
N GLN A 212 20.04 0.43 0.70
CA GLN A 212 20.77 0.73 1.94
C GLN A 212 21.42 2.13 1.91
N GLU A 213 21.98 2.53 0.76
CA GLU A 213 22.56 3.86 0.56
C GLU A 213 21.49 4.96 0.59
N GLN A 214 20.29 4.66 0.10
CA GLN A 214 19.12 5.56 0.13
C GLN A 214 18.37 5.56 1.46
N ASP A 215 18.67 4.61 2.36
CA ASP A 215 18.02 4.45 3.67
C ASP A 215 16.48 4.39 3.58
N CYS A 216 15.96 3.71 2.55
CA CYS A 216 14.54 3.70 2.21
C CYS A 216 13.82 2.36 2.53
N GLY A 217 14.45 1.48 3.32
CA GLY A 217 13.91 0.15 3.62
C GLY A 217 14.07 -0.81 2.44
N VAL A 218 13.44 -1.96 2.54
CA VAL A 218 13.50 -3.00 1.51
C VAL A 218 12.29 -2.88 0.60
N GLN A 219 12.52 -2.51 -0.65
CA GLN A 219 11.46 -2.27 -1.62
C GLN A 219 11.58 -3.18 -2.83
N PHE A 220 10.45 -3.42 -3.48
CA PHE A 220 10.30 -4.33 -4.61
C PHE A 220 9.49 -3.69 -5.73
N SER A 221 9.81 -4.01 -6.98
CA SER A 221 8.87 -3.79 -8.06
C SER A 221 8.18 -5.10 -8.46
N HIS A 222 6.99 -4.98 -8.98
CA HIS A 222 6.20 -6.11 -9.45
C HIS A 222 5.82 -5.92 -10.92
N THR A 223 5.70 -7.03 -11.64
CA THR A 223 5.21 -6.99 -13.02
C THR A 223 3.72 -6.65 -13.06
N LEU A 224 3.25 -6.12 -14.19
CA LEU A 224 1.80 -5.97 -14.42
C LEU A 224 1.09 -7.33 -14.39
N GLU A 225 1.80 -8.41 -14.74
CA GLU A 225 1.27 -9.77 -14.62
C GLU A 225 1.03 -10.16 -13.16
N ASP A 226 1.89 -9.78 -12.23
CA ASP A 226 1.70 -10.03 -10.81
C ASP A 226 0.61 -9.11 -10.23
N GLN A 227 0.64 -7.82 -10.55
CA GLN A 227 -0.29 -6.83 -10.02
C GLN A 227 -1.71 -7.00 -10.57
N LEU A 228 -1.89 -7.04 -11.88
CA LEU A 228 -3.21 -7.15 -12.53
C LEU A 228 -3.61 -8.60 -12.76
N GLY A 229 -2.73 -9.39 -13.32
CA GLY A 229 -2.95 -10.81 -13.55
C GLY A 229 -3.13 -11.60 -12.25
N GLY A 230 -2.45 -11.19 -11.17
CA GLY A 230 -2.63 -11.73 -9.83
C GLY A 230 -4.06 -11.55 -9.30
N GLN A 231 -4.65 -10.37 -9.49
CA GLN A 231 -6.05 -10.11 -9.15
C GLN A 231 -7.02 -10.98 -9.98
N LEU A 232 -6.81 -11.04 -11.30
CA LEU A 232 -7.63 -11.89 -12.18
C LEU A 232 -7.55 -13.36 -11.78
N ARG A 233 -6.36 -13.88 -11.46
CA ARG A 233 -6.14 -15.27 -11.00
C ARG A 233 -6.73 -15.54 -9.62
N ALA A 234 -6.88 -14.52 -8.78
CA ALA A 234 -7.59 -14.61 -7.51
C ALA A 234 -9.12 -14.68 -7.67
N GLY A 235 -9.64 -14.34 -8.86
CA GLY A 235 -11.08 -14.39 -9.18
C GLY A 235 -11.74 -13.03 -9.33
N PHE A 236 -11.00 -11.93 -9.19
CA PHE A 236 -11.53 -10.59 -9.42
C PHE A 236 -11.87 -10.32 -10.88
N VAL A 237 -12.83 -9.44 -11.09
CA VAL A 237 -13.11 -8.79 -12.38
C VAL A 237 -12.61 -7.35 -12.29
N LEU A 238 -11.62 -6.99 -13.11
CA LEU A 238 -11.16 -5.61 -13.22
C LEU A 238 -12.21 -4.81 -13.97
N THR A 239 -12.73 -3.76 -13.36
CA THR A 239 -13.85 -2.99 -13.91
C THR A 239 -13.44 -1.59 -14.36
N ASP A 240 -12.33 -1.07 -13.84
CA ASP A 240 -11.78 0.23 -14.21
C ASP A 240 -10.32 0.35 -13.76
N LEU A 241 -9.56 1.24 -14.41
CA LEU A 241 -8.20 1.61 -14.02
C LEU A 241 -7.83 3.01 -14.53
N TYR A 242 -6.86 3.64 -13.90
CA TYR A 242 -6.18 4.82 -14.43
C TYR A 242 -4.69 4.78 -14.12
N GLU A 243 -3.89 5.38 -14.99
CA GLU A 243 -2.45 5.61 -14.78
C GLU A 243 -2.22 6.92 -14.02
N ASP A 244 -1.14 6.95 -13.23
CA ASP A 244 -0.71 8.14 -12.51
C ASP A 244 0.81 8.29 -12.57
N PHE A 245 1.30 9.46 -12.15
CA PHE A 245 2.66 9.91 -12.30
C PHE A 245 3.26 10.26 -10.95
N ASN A 246 4.59 10.44 -10.90
CA ASN A 246 5.24 11.10 -9.78
C ASN A 246 4.75 12.56 -9.69
N GLU A 247 4.83 13.15 -8.51
CA GLU A 247 4.49 14.57 -8.29
C GLU A 247 5.50 15.49 -8.96
N GLU A 248 6.79 15.09 -8.98
CA GLU A 248 7.92 15.82 -9.53
C GLU A 248 8.95 14.86 -10.12
N GLY A 249 10.03 15.38 -10.67
CA GLY A 249 11.10 14.62 -11.29
C GLY A 249 10.97 14.49 -12.81
N ARG A 250 11.98 13.89 -13.43
CA ARG A 250 12.08 13.76 -14.88
C ARG A 250 10.99 12.87 -15.48
N LEU A 251 10.63 11.80 -14.77
CA LEU A 251 9.55 10.92 -15.19
C LEU A 251 8.21 11.66 -15.22
N ALA A 252 7.95 12.51 -14.21
CA ALA A 252 6.75 13.35 -14.17
C ALA A 252 6.71 14.37 -15.29
N GLU A 253 7.82 15.08 -15.55
CA GLU A 253 7.94 16.04 -16.67
C GLU A 253 7.67 15.39 -18.02
N LEU A 254 8.19 14.20 -18.24
CA LEU A 254 8.00 13.43 -19.47
C LEU A 254 6.65 12.70 -19.54
N ARG A 255 5.84 12.78 -18.48
CA ARG A 255 4.56 12.07 -18.33
C ARG A 255 4.69 10.56 -18.53
N ILE A 256 5.75 10.00 -17.96
CA ILE A 256 5.95 8.54 -17.92
C ILE A 256 5.18 7.99 -16.73
N PRO A 257 4.20 7.08 -16.92
CA PRO A 257 3.45 6.51 -15.82
C PRO A 257 4.36 5.75 -14.86
N SER A 258 4.21 6.01 -13.56
CA SER A 258 4.92 5.29 -12.50
C SER A 258 3.95 4.49 -11.63
N PHE A 259 2.65 4.79 -11.73
CA PHE A 259 1.62 4.15 -10.92
C PHE A 259 0.39 3.79 -11.75
N VAL A 260 -0.35 2.81 -11.25
CA VAL A 260 -1.69 2.47 -11.73
C VAL A 260 -2.64 2.31 -10.55
N ALA A 261 -3.82 2.88 -10.64
CA ALA A 261 -4.92 2.56 -9.73
C ALA A 261 -5.93 1.66 -10.43
N VAL A 262 -6.48 0.71 -9.70
CA VAL A 262 -7.36 -0.33 -10.23
C VAL A 262 -8.58 -0.50 -9.36
N ARG A 263 -9.74 -0.66 -9.99
CA ARG A 263 -10.97 -1.13 -9.36
C ARG A 263 -11.22 -2.57 -9.77
N ALA A 264 -11.16 -3.48 -8.81
CA ALA A 264 -11.43 -4.90 -8.98
C ALA A 264 -12.64 -5.31 -8.14
N VAL A 265 -13.55 -6.08 -8.70
CA VAL A 265 -14.80 -6.52 -8.04
C VAL A 265 -14.77 -8.02 -7.84
N ARG A 266 -15.16 -8.48 -6.66
CA ARG A 266 -15.47 -9.89 -6.42
C ARG A 266 -16.88 -10.18 -6.97
N PRO A 267 -17.03 -11.00 -8.03
CA PRO A 267 -18.32 -11.27 -8.65
C PRO A 267 -19.25 -12.06 -7.77
#